data_9b1a51fc0785e37ebb54c8090d627c71
#
_entry.id   9b1a51fc0785e37ebb54c8090d627c71
#
_cell.length_a   1.000
_cell.length_b   1.000
_cell.length_c   1.000
_cell.angle_alpha   90.00
_cell.angle_beta   90.00
_cell.angle_gamma   90.00
#
_symmetry.space_group_name_H-M   'P 1'
#
loop_
_entity.id
_entity.type
_entity.pdbx_description
1 polymer ?
#
loop_
_entity_poly.entity_id
_entity_poly.type
_entity_poly.pdbx_seq_one_letter_code
_entity_poly.pdbx_strand_id
1 'polypeptide(L)'
;MADTKSSEAAKPEAAAAPAVSEQAQTQAQQPVQVQVQDENAIATYANFCRVTGSPEELIVDFGLNPQPIGVPKDPIQVKQRIIVNFYTAKRLLAALQMSVARHESVFGVLETDINKRVRPGLTQAAQAPAKNS
;
A
#
# COMPACT_ATOMS: atom_id res chain seq x y z
N MET A 1 -45.11 50.58 69.37
CA MET A 1 -43.87 50.07 69.91
C MET A 1 -43.42 48.98 69.06
N ALA A 2 -42.41 49.22 68.35
CA ALA A 2 -41.27 48.38 68.03
C ALA A 2 -41.56 46.89 67.91
N ASP A 3 -41.14 46.14 67.00
CA ASP A 3 -39.77 45.96 66.51
C ASP A 3 -39.82 45.16 65.26
N THR A 4 -39.17 45.64 64.26
CA THR A 4 -37.90 45.20 63.70
C THR A 4 -37.58 43.75 63.88
N LYS A 5 -37.53 43.06 62.80
CA LYS A 5 -36.37 42.26 62.59
C LYS A 5 -36.14 41.82 61.12
N SER A 6 -35.27 42.44 60.50
CA SER A 6 -34.06 41.87 59.89
C SER A 6 -34.22 40.54 59.19
N SER A 7 -34.35 40.64 57.93
CA SER A 7 -34.15 39.61 57.01
C SER A 7 -32.66 39.26 56.91
N GLU A 8 -32.38 38.06 57.22
CA GLU A 8 -31.08 37.42 56.86
C GLU A 8 -31.17 36.92 55.45
N ALA A 9 -30.40 37.57 54.56
CA ALA A 9 -30.27 37.10 53.22
C ALA A 9 -29.34 35.88 53.18
N ALA A 10 -29.91 34.74 52.98
CA ALA A 10 -29.13 33.55 52.67
C ALA A 10 -28.55 33.69 51.27
N LYS A 11 -27.27 33.77 51.21
CA LYS A 11 -26.49 33.76 50.02
C LYS A 11 -26.63 32.41 49.33
N PRO A 12 -27.02 32.34 48.06
CA PRO A 12 -26.93 31.08 47.36
C PRO A 12 -25.45 30.75 47.11
N GLU A 13 -25.08 29.67 47.70
CA GLU A 13 -23.80 29.06 47.42
C GLU A 13 -23.76 28.64 45.95
N ALA A 14 -22.85 29.20 45.20
CA ALA A 14 -22.61 28.78 43.84
C ALA A 14 -22.09 27.36 43.90
N ALA A 15 -22.92 26.40 43.52
CA ALA A 15 -22.48 25.04 43.29
C ALA A 15 -21.45 25.05 42.19
N ALA A 16 -20.22 24.73 42.53
CA ALA A 16 -19.18 24.50 41.54
C ALA A 16 -19.65 23.36 40.66
N ALA A 17 -19.80 23.65 39.36
CA ALA A 17 -20.04 22.61 38.38
C ALA A 17 -18.92 21.58 38.47
N PRO A 18 -19.22 20.29 38.56
CA PRO A 18 -18.17 19.29 38.49
C PRO A 18 -17.45 19.47 37.17
N ALA A 19 -16.15 19.65 37.27
CA ALA A 19 -15.28 19.56 36.10
C ALA A 19 -15.46 18.15 35.56
N VAL A 20 -16.20 18.03 34.46
CA VAL A 20 -16.20 16.83 33.66
C VAL A 20 -14.82 16.74 33.08
N SER A 21 -13.97 15.99 33.74
CA SER A 21 -12.75 15.54 33.13
C SER A 21 -13.19 14.60 32.03
N GLU A 22 -13.31 15.18 30.86
CA GLU A 22 -13.40 14.46 29.61
C GLU A 22 -12.07 13.77 29.42
N GLN A 23 -11.90 12.66 30.10
CA GLN A 23 -10.96 11.66 29.70
C GLN A 23 -11.52 11.13 28.39
N ALA A 24 -11.17 11.79 27.30
CA ALA A 24 -11.24 11.20 26.00
C ALA A 24 -10.38 9.95 26.08
N GLN A 25 -11.01 8.85 26.44
CA GLN A 25 -10.44 7.55 26.21
C GLN A 25 -10.32 7.43 24.70
N THR A 26 -9.15 7.76 24.21
CA THR A 26 -8.72 7.33 22.91
C THR A 26 -8.69 5.80 23.00
N GLN A 27 -9.84 5.19 22.79
CA GLN A 27 -9.88 3.77 22.51
C GLN A 27 -9.06 3.62 21.23
N ALA A 28 -7.84 3.13 21.40
CA ALA A 28 -7.06 2.65 20.29
C ALA A 28 -7.96 1.62 19.60
N GLN A 29 -8.53 2.01 18.47
CA GLN A 29 -9.26 1.10 17.62
C GLN A 29 -8.28 0.03 17.22
N GLN A 30 -8.41 -1.15 17.81
CA GLN A 30 -7.68 -2.32 17.37
C GLN A 30 -7.97 -2.47 15.89
N PRO A 31 -6.95 -2.64 15.04
CA PRO A 31 -7.18 -2.83 13.63
C PRO A 31 -8.15 -3.99 13.45
N VAL A 32 -9.29 -3.72 12.81
CA VAL A 32 -10.27 -4.75 12.48
C VAL A 32 -9.54 -5.74 11.59
N GLN A 33 -9.26 -6.93 12.12
CA GLN A 33 -8.68 -7.99 11.33
C GLN A 33 -9.77 -8.55 10.42
N VAL A 34 -9.65 -8.24 9.14
CA VAL A 34 -10.49 -8.86 8.12
C VAL A 34 -10.05 -10.31 7.98
N GLN A 35 -10.98 -11.24 8.17
CA GLN A 35 -10.72 -12.65 7.91
C GLN A 35 -10.74 -12.88 6.40
N VAL A 36 -9.68 -13.46 5.89
CA VAL A 36 -9.52 -13.79 4.46
C VAL A 36 -9.51 -15.31 4.31
N GLN A 37 -10.33 -15.81 3.39
CA GLN A 37 -10.34 -17.21 2.99
C GLN A 37 -9.67 -17.31 1.61
N ASP A 38 -8.57 -18.01 1.54
CA ASP A 38 -7.73 -18.13 0.34
C ASP A 38 -7.57 -19.57 -0.16
N GLU A 39 -8.34 -20.50 0.41
CA GLU A 39 -8.28 -21.94 0.09
C GLU A 39 -8.48 -22.23 -1.40
N ASN A 40 -9.27 -21.41 -2.10
CA ASN A 40 -9.56 -21.55 -3.51
C ASN A 40 -8.80 -20.53 -4.39
N ALA A 41 -7.84 -19.84 -3.83
CA ALA A 41 -7.04 -18.90 -4.59
C ALA A 41 -6.11 -19.62 -5.58
N ILE A 42 -6.13 -19.18 -6.84
CA ILE A 42 -5.26 -19.73 -7.88
C ILE A 42 -3.94 -18.93 -7.87
N ALA A 43 -2.84 -19.61 -7.60
CA ALA A 43 -1.52 -19.03 -7.69
C ALA A 43 -1.01 -19.04 -9.13
N THR A 44 -0.61 -17.90 -9.64
CA THR A 44 -0.02 -17.75 -10.98
C THR A 44 1.27 -16.98 -10.88
N TYR A 45 2.34 -17.52 -11.47
CA TYR A 45 3.59 -16.78 -11.59
C TYR A 45 3.53 -15.82 -12.78
N ALA A 46 4.00 -14.60 -12.57
CA ALA A 46 4.13 -13.59 -13.61
C ALA A 46 5.45 -12.82 -13.45
N ASN A 47 6.12 -12.55 -14.55
CA ASN A 47 7.29 -11.68 -14.62
C ASN A 47 7.07 -10.46 -15.51
N PHE A 48 5.85 -10.26 -15.95
CA PHE A 48 5.40 -9.12 -16.74
C PHE A 48 4.10 -8.59 -16.16
N CYS A 49 3.99 -7.29 -16.07
CA CYS A 49 2.74 -6.62 -15.78
C CYS A 49 2.55 -5.40 -16.67
N ARG A 50 1.30 -5.13 -16.98
CA ARG A 50 0.87 -3.94 -17.71
C ARG A 50 -0.32 -3.32 -16.99
N VAL A 51 -0.30 -2.01 -16.86
CA VAL A 51 -1.39 -1.26 -16.25
C VAL A 51 -2.01 -0.37 -17.32
N THR A 52 -3.30 -0.51 -17.51
CA THR A 52 -4.13 0.33 -18.35
C THR A 52 -5.39 0.73 -17.58
N GLY A 53 -6.21 1.61 -18.11
CA GLY A 53 -7.43 1.99 -17.40
C GLY A 53 -8.36 2.85 -18.21
N SER A 54 -9.57 2.98 -17.69
CA SER A 54 -10.59 3.95 -18.05
C SER A 54 -10.66 5.03 -16.96
N PRO A 55 -11.54 6.04 -17.08
CA PRO A 55 -11.72 7.00 -16.00
C PRO A 55 -12.20 6.40 -14.67
N GLU A 56 -12.81 5.22 -14.69
CA GLU A 56 -13.44 4.60 -13.52
C GLU A 56 -12.70 3.40 -13.00
N GLU A 57 -11.99 2.66 -13.87
CA GLU A 57 -11.39 1.37 -13.58
C GLU A 57 -9.95 1.28 -14.02
N LEU A 58 -9.15 0.62 -13.20
CA LEU A 58 -7.78 0.24 -13.52
C LEU A 58 -7.74 -1.25 -13.89
N ILE A 59 -7.04 -1.54 -14.98
CA ILE A 59 -6.82 -2.90 -15.47
C ILE A 59 -5.36 -3.26 -15.26
N VAL A 60 -5.12 -4.33 -14.51
CA VAL A 60 -3.78 -4.88 -14.30
C VAL A 60 -3.69 -6.22 -15.01
N ASP A 61 -2.84 -6.30 -16.01
CA ASP A 61 -2.54 -7.51 -16.74
C ASP A 61 -1.24 -8.13 -16.23
N PHE A 62 -1.26 -9.40 -15.95
CA PHE A 62 -0.10 -10.19 -15.59
C PHE A 62 0.18 -11.24 -16.66
N GLY A 63 1.43 -11.42 -17.00
CA GLY A 63 1.84 -12.35 -18.03
C GLY A 63 3.22 -12.95 -17.79
N LEU A 64 3.57 -13.88 -18.64
CA LEU A 64 4.88 -14.49 -18.66
C LEU A 64 5.65 -14.00 -19.90
N ASN A 65 6.74 -13.30 -19.65
CA ASN A 65 7.70 -12.96 -20.67
C ASN A 65 8.81 -14.03 -20.70
N PRO A 66 8.88 -14.87 -21.73
CA PRO A 66 9.90 -15.90 -21.83
C PRO A 66 11.28 -15.33 -22.19
N GLN A 67 11.34 -14.08 -22.67
CA GLN A 67 12.58 -13.38 -23.02
C GLN A 67 12.73 -12.13 -22.16
N PRO A 68 13.20 -12.25 -20.90
CA PRO A 68 13.27 -11.10 -19.97
C PRO A 68 14.40 -10.11 -20.32
N ILE A 69 15.33 -10.50 -21.19
CA ILE A 69 16.44 -9.65 -21.64
C ILE A 69 16.23 -9.30 -23.11
N GLY A 70 16.33 -8.00 -23.43
CA GLY A 70 16.08 -7.49 -24.76
C GLY A 70 14.60 -7.31 -25.09
N VAL A 71 14.29 -7.12 -26.35
CA VAL A 71 12.90 -6.96 -26.80
C VAL A 71 12.34 -8.35 -27.13
N PRO A 72 11.21 -8.75 -26.57
CA PRO A 72 10.56 -10.01 -26.90
C PRO A 72 10.24 -10.10 -28.39
N LYS A 73 10.57 -11.22 -29.01
CA LYS A 73 10.27 -11.48 -30.44
C LYS A 73 8.78 -11.79 -30.64
N ASP A 74 8.21 -12.51 -29.69
CA ASP A 74 6.81 -12.89 -29.71
C ASP A 74 5.98 -12.03 -28.77
N PRO A 75 4.69 -11.82 -29.05
CA PRO A 75 3.80 -11.11 -28.16
C PRO A 75 3.73 -11.78 -26.78
N ILE A 76 3.79 -10.99 -25.72
CA ILE A 76 3.63 -11.50 -24.35
C ILE A 76 2.15 -11.84 -24.13
N GLN A 77 1.89 -13.08 -23.75
CA GLN A 77 0.55 -13.53 -23.44
C GLN A 77 0.14 -13.12 -22.03
N VAL A 78 -0.98 -12.42 -21.92
CA VAL A 78 -1.62 -12.14 -20.64
C VAL A 78 -2.24 -13.43 -20.10
N LYS A 79 -1.89 -13.80 -18.89
CA LYS A 79 -2.39 -15.00 -18.22
C LYS A 79 -3.49 -14.68 -17.21
N GLN A 80 -3.41 -13.51 -16.61
CA GLN A 80 -4.39 -13.05 -15.63
C GLN A 80 -4.65 -11.55 -15.84
N ARG A 81 -5.93 -11.19 -15.82
CA ARG A 81 -6.38 -9.80 -15.82
C ARG A 81 -7.19 -9.54 -14.57
N ILE A 82 -6.85 -8.48 -13.88
CA ILE A 82 -7.58 -8.02 -12.70
C ILE A 82 -8.06 -6.60 -12.97
N ILE A 83 -9.35 -6.38 -12.77
CA ILE A 83 -9.97 -5.07 -12.94
C ILE A 83 -10.37 -4.58 -11.56
N VAL A 84 -9.94 -3.40 -11.21
CA VAL A 84 -10.23 -2.77 -9.92
C VAL A 84 -10.66 -1.32 -10.10
N ASN A 85 -11.49 -0.81 -9.19
CA ASN A 85 -11.75 0.61 -9.14
C ASN A 85 -10.52 1.37 -8.62
N PHE A 86 -10.46 2.68 -8.86
CA PHE A 86 -9.30 3.48 -8.46
C PHE A 86 -9.07 3.58 -6.95
N TYR A 87 -10.10 3.42 -6.12
CA TYR A 87 -9.94 3.36 -4.66
C TYR A 87 -9.17 2.11 -4.23
N THR A 88 -9.52 0.97 -4.79
CA THR A 88 -8.79 -0.29 -4.57
C THR A 88 -7.38 -0.22 -5.14
N ALA A 89 -7.22 0.35 -6.34
CA ALA A 89 -5.91 0.56 -6.96
C ALA A 89 -4.98 1.40 -6.07
N LYS A 90 -5.49 2.48 -5.48
CA LYS A 90 -4.70 3.33 -4.59
C LYS A 90 -4.28 2.60 -3.30
N ARG A 91 -5.16 1.77 -2.74
CA ARG A 91 -4.80 0.92 -1.59
C ARG A 91 -3.75 -0.12 -1.95
N LEU A 92 -3.87 -0.74 -3.12
CA LEU A 92 -2.88 -1.68 -3.65
C LEU A 92 -1.52 -1.02 -3.84
N LEU A 93 -1.49 0.18 -4.42
CA LEU A 93 -0.25 0.95 -4.60
C LEU A 93 0.45 1.18 -3.25
N ALA A 94 -0.28 1.63 -2.24
CA ALA A 94 0.27 1.86 -0.91
C ALA A 94 0.80 0.57 -0.27
N ALA A 95 0.07 -0.54 -0.40
CA ALA A 95 0.49 -1.84 0.12
C ALA A 95 1.75 -2.37 -0.58
N LEU A 96 1.84 -2.22 -1.90
CA LEU A 96 3.03 -2.60 -2.67
C LEU A 96 4.24 -1.75 -2.29
N GLN A 97 4.08 -0.43 -2.17
CA GLN A 97 5.15 0.46 -1.74
C GLN A 97 5.71 0.06 -0.37
N MET A 98 4.84 -0.20 0.60
CA MET A 98 5.27 -0.66 1.93
C MET A 98 5.99 -2.00 1.89
N SER A 99 5.49 -2.96 1.11
CA SER A 99 6.06 -4.29 1.01
C SER A 99 7.44 -4.27 0.36
N VAL A 100 7.59 -3.51 -0.73
CA VAL A 100 8.88 -3.33 -1.41
C VAL A 100 9.87 -2.61 -0.50
N ALA A 101 9.49 -1.51 0.14
CA ALA A 101 10.36 -0.76 1.04
C ALA A 101 10.84 -1.64 2.22
N ARG A 102 9.96 -2.46 2.77
CA ARG A 102 10.33 -3.42 3.84
C ARG A 102 11.34 -4.45 3.34
N HIS A 103 11.14 -4.99 2.15
CA HIS A 103 12.08 -5.93 1.54
C HIS A 103 13.44 -5.27 1.33
N GLU A 104 13.48 -4.08 0.75
CA GLU A 104 14.72 -3.35 0.47
C GLU A 104 15.47 -2.95 1.75
N SER A 105 14.77 -2.69 2.85
CA SER A 105 15.40 -2.37 4.13
C SER A 105 16.18 -3.56 4.71
N VAL A 106 15.82 -4.79 4.37
CA VAL A 106 16.46 -6.02 4.85
C VAL A 106 17.50 -6.53 3.87
N PHE A 107 17.17 -6.52 2.56
CA PHE A 107 17.96 -7.18 1.52
C PHE A 107 18.71 -6.21 0.59
N GLY A 108 18.50 -4.91 0.76
CA GLY A 108 19.07 -3.89 -0.10
C GLY A 108 18.14 -3.49 -1.25
N VAL A 109 18.50 -2.39 -1.91
CA VAL A 109 17.71 -1.80 -3.01
C VAL A 109 17.60 -2.79 -4.16
N LEU A 110 16.38 -2.95 -4.68
CA LEU A 110 16.10 -3.76 -5.85
C LEU A 110 16.41 -2.97 -7.13
N GLU A 111 17.45 -3.38 -7.85
CA GLU A 111 17.77 -2.80 -9.15
C GLU A 111 16.85 -3.41 -10.22
N THR A 112 15.98 -2.60 -10.77
CA THR A 112 15.02 -3.03 -11.80
C THR A 112 15.61 -2.99 -13.20
N ASP A 113 16.69 -2.22 -13.43
CA ASP A 113 17.41 -2.21 -14.68
C ASP A 113 18.34 -3.42 -14.76
N ILE A 114 18.04 -4.34 -15.66
CA ILE A 114 18.80 -5.58 -15.82
C ILE A 114 20.26 -5.31 -16.24
N ASN A 115 20.52 -4.25 -17.00
CA ASN A 115 21.88 -3.93 -17.45
C ASN A 115 22.76 -3.51 -16.28
N LYS A 116 22.19 -2.90 -15.26
CA LYS A 116 22.91 -2.53 -14.03
C LYS A 116 23.17 -3.70 -13.09
N ARG A 117 22.43 -4.80 -13.25
CA ARG A 117 22.63 -6.04 -12.47
C ARG A 117 23.74 -6.91 -13.02
N VAL A 118 24.10 -6.75 -14.27
CA VAL A 118 25.19 -7.50 -14.92
C VAL A 118 26.53 -6.93 -14.45
N ARG A 119 27.46 -7.81 -14.08
CA ARG A 119 28.81 -7.38 -13.69
C ARG A 119 29.50 -6.65 -14.85
N PRO A 120 30.19 -5.52 -14.57
CA PRO A 120 30.98 -4.83 -15.59
C PRO A 120 31.96 -5.79 -16.25
N GLY A 121 31.99 -5.80 -17.60
CA GLY A 121 32.87 -6.66 -18.41
C GLY A 121 32.24 -7.90 -19.02
N LEU A 122 31.08 -8.34 -18.51
CA LEU A 122 30.35 -9.48 -19.09
C LEU A 122 29.39 -9.07 -20.22
N THR A 123 28.97 -7.83 -20.26
CA THR A 123 28.10 -7.28 -21.31
C THR A 123 28.80 -7.21 -22.68
N GLN A 124 30.10 -7.07 -22.75
CA GLN A 124 30.83 -7.02 -24.01
C GLN A 124 31.05 -8.40 -24.66
N ALA A 125 31.08 -9.46 -23.87
CA ALA A 125 31.25 -10.82 -24.40
C ALA A 125 30.03 -11.34 -25.15
N ALA A 126 28.83 -10.85 -24.82
CA ALA A 126 27.59 -11.26 -25.48
C ALA A 126 27.32 -10.53 -26.81
N GLN A 127 28.06 -9.49 -27.11
CA GLN A 127 27.92 -8.68 -28.35
C GLN A 127 29.05 -8.88 -29.38
N ALA A 128 29.98 -9.79 -29.14
CA ALA A 128 31.01 -10.11 -30.12
C ALA A 128 30.36 -10.81 -31.31
N PRO A 129 30.48 -10.28 -32.55
CA PRO A 129 29.98 -10.97 -33.72
C PRO A 129 30.77 -12.27 -33.88
N ALA A 130 30.07 -13.37 -34.14
CA ALA A 130 30.68 -14.63 -34.50
C ALA A 130 31.55 -14.37 -35.74
N LYS A 131 32.86 -14.51 -35.57
CA LYS A 131 33.78 -14.49 -36.72
C LYS A 131 33.50 -15.77 -37.50
N ASN A 132 32.86 -15.61 -38.63
CA ASN A 132 32.83 -16.66 -39.65
C ASN A 132 34.28 -16.88 -40.15
N SER A 133 34.76 -18.07 -39.93
CA SER A 133 35.91 -18.64 -40.64
C SER A 133 35.40 -19.70 -41.57
#